data_3b9e18748d40198f85fb8b008cac6d6c
#
_entry.id   3b9e18748d40198f85fb8b008cac6d6c
#
_cell.length_a   1.000
_cell.length_b   1.000
_cell.length_c   1.000
_cell.angle_alpha   90.00
_cell.angle_beta   90.00
_cell.angle_gamma   90.00
#
_symmetry.space_group_name_H-M   'P 1'
#
loop_
_entity.id
_entity.type
_entity.pdbx_description
1 polymer ?
#
loop_
_entity_poly.entity_id
_entity_poly.type
_entity_poly.pdbx_seq_one_letter_code
_entity_poly.pdbx_strand_id
1 'polypeptide(L)'
;HYARRGIVTPEMEYVAIRENLGREAALNAPRDGQDFGAAIPDFVTPEFVRDEIARGRAIIPNNINHPESEPMIIGRNFLVKINANIGNSAVTSSIAEEVEKMVWAIRWGADTVMDLSTGKHIHETREWIMRNCPVPIGTVPIYQALEKVNGKAEELTWEMFRDTVIEEAEQGV
;
A
#
# COMPACT_ATOMS: atom_id res chain seq x y z
N HIS A 1 -5.90 -1.56 16.95
CA HIS A 1 -5.98 -2.14 18.32
C HIS A 1 -5.10 -1.36 19.30
N TYR A 2 -3.78 -1.32 19.10
CA TYR A 2 -2.82 -0.66 20.01
C TYR A 2 -3.10 0.83 20.20
N ALA A 3 -3.36 1.58 19.12
CA ALA A 3 -3.64 3.02 19.18
C ALA A 3 -4.81 3.35 20.09
N ARG A 4 -5.92 2.59 20.01
CA ARG A 4 -7.10 2.77 20.90
C ARG A 4 -6.81 2.45 22.37
N ARG A 5 -5.73 1.74 22.66
CA ARG A 5 -5.25 1.45 24.03
C ARG A 5 -4.24 2.49 24.52
N GLY A 6 -3.97 3.53 23.73
CA GLY A 6 -2.99 4.56 24.07
C GLY A 6 -1.53 4.14 23.89
N ILE A 7 -1.29 3.00 23.20
CA ILE A 7 0.06 2.44 23.03
C ILE A 7 0.65 3.00 21.74
N VAL A 8 1.84 3.57 21.81
CA VAL A 8 2.70 3.91 20.68
C VAL A 8 3.49 2.66 20.31
N THR A 9 3.52 2.31 19.02
CA THR A 9 4.29 1.17 18.51
C THR A 9 5.54 1.65 17.76
N PRO A 10 6.56 0.79 17.55
CA PRO A 10 7.75 1.15 16.76
C PRO A 10 7.41 1.66 15.35
N GLU A 11 6.36 1.11 14.72
CA GLU A 11 5.89 1.56 13.40
C GLU A 11 5.38 3.01 13.45
N MET A 12 4.73 3.42 14.53
CA MET A 12 4.27 4.80 14.72
C MET A 12 5.44 5.76 14.93
N GLU A 13 6.50 5.33 15.62
CA GLU A 13 7.74 6.10 15.78
C GLU A 13 8.45 6.27 14.43
N TYR A 14 8.59 5.18 13.68
CA TYR A 14 9.17 5.20 12.34
C TYR A 14 8.41 6.13 11.39
N VAL A 15 7.09 6.04 11.39
CA VAL A 15 6.20 6.91 10.59
C VAL A 15 6.41 8.38 10.95
N ALA A 16 6.47 8.71 12.24
CA ALA A 16 6.70 10.11 12.69
C ALA A 16 8.03 10.66 12.16
N ILE A 17 9.10 9.88 12.23
CA ILE A 17 10.42 10.25 11.67
C ILE A 17 10.31 10.49 10.16
N ARG A 18 9.69 9.59 9.46
CA ARG A 18 9.55 9.61 8.00
C ARG A 18 8.74 10.81 7.50
N GLU A 19 7.62 11.12 8.16
CA GLU A 19 6.79 12.28 7.85
C GLU A 19 7.56 13.60 8.08
N ASN A 20 8.34 13.70 9.15
CA ASN A 20 9.15 14.89 9.41
C ASN A 20 10.27 15.08 8.37
N LEU A 21 10.97 14.00 7.97
CA LEU A 21 11.98 14.05 6.91
C LEU A 21 11.39 14.46 5.57
N GLY A 22 10.27 13.88 5.19
CA GLY A 22 9.56 14.25 3.95
C GLY A 22 9.07 15.70 3.97
N ARG A 23 8.66 16.19 5.13
CA ARG A 23 8.24 17.58 5.33
C ARG A 23 9.40 18.57 5.20
N GLU A 24 10.53 18.26 5.77
CA GLU A 24 11.74 19.08 5.62
C GLU A 24 12.12 19.22 4.15
N ALA A 25 12.08 18.13 3.39
CA ALA A 25 12.29 18.15 1.95
C ALA A 25 11.24 19.00 1.20
N ALA A 26 9.98 18.97 1.65
CA ALA A 26 8.87 19.69 1.04
C ALA A 26 8.84 21.20 1.40
N LEU A 27 9.50 21.64 2.46
CA LEU A 27 9.51 23.06 2.89
C LEU A 27 10.09 23.99 1.81
N ASN A 28 10.99 23.49 0.98
CA ASN A 28 11.65 24.24 -0.09
C ASN A 28 10.90 24.13 -1.44
N ALA A 29 9.81 23.39 -1.52
CA ALA A 29 9.00 23.26 -2.73
C ALA A 29 7.94 24.39 -2.81
N PRO A 30 7.63 24.90 -4.00
CA PRO A 30 6.51 25.83 -4.17
C PRO A 30 5.20 25.17 -3.68
N ARG A 31 4.50 25.86 -2.78
CA ARG A 31 3.20 25.39 -2.29
C ARG A 31 2.10 26.11 -3.05
N ASP A 32 1.67 25.52 -4.16
CA ASP A 32 0.45 25.88 -4.84
C ASP A 32 -0.66 24.92 -4.47
N GLY A 33 -1.80 25.43 -4.02
CA GLY A 33 -2.97 24.63 -3.77
C GLY A 33 -3.65 24.90 -2.42
N GLN A 34 -4.79 24.27 -2.25
CA GLN A 34 -5.60 24.38 -1.03
C GLN A 34 -5.35 23.16 -0.14
N ASP A 35 -5.38 23.38 1.17
CA ASP A 35 -5.20 22.30 2.15
C ASP A 35 -6.44 21.39 2.30
N PHE A 36 -7.59 21.80 1.74
CA PHE A 36 -8.86 21.10 1.85
C PHE A 36 -9.25 20.72 3.29
N GLY A 37 -8.80 21.53 4.27
CA GLY A 37 -9.01 21.32 5.68
C GLY A 37 -8.10 20.27 6.30
N ALA A 38 -6.96 19.95 5.70
CA ALA A 38 -5.90 19.22 6.36
C ALA A 38 -5.24 20.10 7.43
N ALA A 39 -4.93 19.51 8.58
CA ALA A 39 -4.26 20.19 9.69
C ALA A 39 -2.96 19.42 10.01
N ILE A 40 -1.97 19.54 9.12
CA ILE A 40 -0.67 18.90 9.29
C ILE A 40 0.13 19.71 10.31
N PRO A 41 0.52 19.12 11.46
CA PRO A 41 1.30 19.83 12.49
C PRO A 41 2.69 20.20 11.98
N ASP A 42 3.32 21.19 12.58
CA ASP A 42 4.71 21.58 12.24
C ASP A 42 5.72 20.47 12.51
N PHE A 43 5.44 19.64 13.48
CA PHE A 43 6.21 18.44 13.80
C PHE A 43 5.27 17.29 14.14
N VAL A 44 5.44 16.17 13.44
CA VAL A 44 4.66 14.95 13.68
C VAL A 44 5.32 14.15 14.80
N THR A 45 4.59 13.92 15.89
CA THR A 45 5.04 13.06 17.00
C THR A 45 4.44 11.65 16.90
N PRO A 46 5.05 10.64 17.52
CA PRO A 46 4.45 9.29 17.58
C PRO A 46 3.05 9.27 18.23
N GLU A 47 2.84 10.14 19.24
CA GLU A 47 1.54 10.30 19.89
C GLU A 47 0.49 10.86 18.93
N PHE A 48 0.86 11.83 18.09
CA PHE A 48 -0.02 12.36 17.06
C PHE A 48 -0.41 11.26 16.06
N VAL A 49 0.54 10.45 15.59
CA VAL A 49 0.29 9.29 14.72
C VAL A 49 -0.69 8.32 15.40
N ARG A 50 -0.45 7.95 16.66
CA ARG A 50 -1.34 7.10 17.45
C ARG A 50 -2.75 7.68 17.54
N ASP A 51 -2.89 8.96 17.83
CA ASP A 51 -4.19 9.60 18.03
C ASP A 51 -4.99 9.70 16.74
N GLU A 52 -4.35 9.98 15.61
CA GLU A 52 -4.99 9.96 14.29
C GLU A 52 -5.49 8.55 13.92
N ILE A 53 -4.71 7.51 14.21
CA ILE A 53 -5.13 6.12 14.00
C ILE A 53 -6.26 5.74 14.96
N ALA A 54 -6.16 6.10 16.24
CA ALA A 54 -7.19 5.79 17.24
C ALA A 54 -8.55 6.41 16.88
N ARG A 55 -8.54 7.60 16.28
CA ARG A 55 -9.74 8.32 15.80
C ARG A 55 -10.27 7.81 14.45
N GLY A 56 -9.58 6.87 13.80
CA GLY A 56 -9.94 6.34 12.48
C GLY A 56 -9.72 7.32 11.33
N ARG A 57 -8.81 8.29 11.50
CA ARG A 57 -8.47 9.29 10.46
C ARG A 57 -7.21 8.97 9.69
N ALA A 58 -6.48 7.96 10.12
CA ALA A 58 -5.26 7.47 9.45
C ALA A 58 -5.11 5.97 9.63
N ILE A 59 -4.36 5.35 8.71
CA ILE A 59 -3.96 3.94 8.77
C ILE A 59 -2.47 3.82 8.44
N ILE A 60 -1.85 2.81 9.03
CA ILE A 60 -0.54 2.30 8.60
C ILE A 60 -0.83 0.98 7.86
N PRO A 61 -0.86 0.98 6.52
CA PRO A 61 -1.05 -0.24 5.75
C PRO A 61 0.24 -1.06 5.83
N ASN A 62 0.19 -2.16 6.55
CA ASN A 62 1.31 -3.07 6.71
C ASN A 62 0.81 -4.46 7.07
N ASN A 63 1.47 -5.49 6.54
CA ASN A 63 1.14 -6.88 6.79
C ASN A 63 2.38 -7.60 7.34
N ILE A 64 2.19 -8.41 8.36
CA ILE A 64 3.26 -9.20 8.98
C ILE A 64 3.93 -10.16 7.96
N ASN A 65 3.21 -10.56 6.94
CA ASN A 65 3.70 -11.44 5.86
C ASN A 65 4.37 -10.68 4.71
N HIS A 66 4.53 -9.36 4.86
CA HIS A 66 5.32 -8.50 3.96
C HIS A 66 6.47 -7.85 4.73
N PRO A 67 7.47 -8.63 5.17
CA PRO A 67 8.56 -8.13 6.02
C PRO A 67 9.47 -7.13 5.32
N GLU A 68 9.45 -7.07 4.00
CA GLU A 68 10.20 -6.10 3.19
C GLU A 68 9.60 -4.70 3.23
N SER A 69 8.32 -4.58 3.64
CA SER A 69 7.61 -3.31 3.64
C SER A 69 8.07 -2.40 4.78
N GLU A 70 8.36 -1.15 4.45
CA GLU A 70 8.62 -0.10 5.42
C GLU A 70 7.31 0.56 5.86
N PRO A 71 7.10 0.79 7.17
CA PRO A 71 5.89 1.46 7.65
C PRO A 71 5.72 2.86 7.05
N MET A 72 4.51 3.16 6.58
CA MET A 72 4.10 4.48 6.12
C MET A 72 2.66 4.76 6.58
N ILE A 73 2.21 5.98 6.50
CA ILE A 73 0.86 6.34 6.94
C ILE A 73 0.06 7.00 5.81
N ILE A 74 -1.20 6.66 5.74
CA ILE A 74 -2.18 7.32 4.88
C ILE A 74 -3.22 7.98 5.78
N GLY A 75 -3.38 9.28 5.64
CA GLY A 75 -4.36 10.03 6.44
C GLY A 75 -4.40 11.50 6.06
N ARG A 76 -5.53 12.14 6.34
CA ARG A 76 -5.82 13.52 5.96
C ARG A 76 -4.80 14.53 6.51
N ASN A 77 -4.27 14.28 7.69
CA ASN A 77 -3.36 15.20 8.40
C ASN A 77 -1.89 14.82 8.25
N PHE A 78 -1.55 14.10 7.18
CA PHE A 78 -0.21 13.68 6.81
C PHE A 78 0.10 14.11 5.39
N LEU A 79 1.36 13.98 4.98
CA LEU A 79 1.77 14.24 3.59
C LEU A 79 0.99 13.37 2.62
N VAL A 80 0.66 13.91 1.46
CA VAL A 80 -0.01 13.16 0.39
C VAL A 80 0.87 12.00 -0.05
N LYS A 81 0.26 10.84 -0.25
CA LYS A 81 0.91 9.62 -0.74
C LYS A 81 0.51 9.35 -2.17
N ILE A 82 1.47 8.93 -2.97
CA ILE A 82 1.28 8.62 -4.39
C ILE A 82 1.19 7.12 -4.56
N ASN A 83 0.12 6.67 -5.20
CA ASN A 83 -0.05 5.29 -5.61
C ASN A 83 0.34 5.12 -7.08
N ALA A 84 1.17 4.13 -7.39
CA ALA A 84 1.47 3.72 -8.76
C ALA A 84 0.73 2.41 -9.09
N ASN A 85 0.28 2.30 -10.33
CA ASN A 85 -0.35 1.09 -10.84
C ASN A 85 0.61 0.33 -11.74
N ILE A 86 0.73 -0.97 -11.50
CA ILE A 86 1.40 -1.94 -12.35
C ILE A 86 0.47 -3.12 -12.62
N GLY A 87 0.89 -4.07 -13.39
CA GLY A 87 0.14 -5.30 -13.60
C GLY A 87 0.36 -5.89 -14.98
N ASN A 88 0.45 -7.20 -15.06
CA ASN A 88 0.51 -7.93 -16.31
C ASN A 88 -0.89 -8.12 -16.91
N SER A 89 -0.93 -8.43 -18.19
CA SER A 89 -2.14 -8.82 -18.90
C SER A 89 -1.89 -10.07 -19.76
N ALA A 90 -2.96 -10.62 -20.32
CA ALA A 90 -2.85 -11.80 -21.19
C ALA A 90 -1.97 -11.57 -22.45
N VAL A 91 -1.71 -10.31 -22.81
CA VAL A 91 -1.00 -9.94 -24.04
C VAL A 91 0.31 -9.20 -23.81
N THR A 92 0.59 -8.74 -22.59
CA THR A 92 1.80 -7.94 -22.29
C THR A 92 2.35 -8.21 -20.91
N SER A 93 3.67 -8.10 -20.82
CA SER A 93 4.47 -8.06 -19.62
C SER A 93 4.71 -9.41 -18.94
N SER A 94 5.97 -9.64 -18.66
CA SER A 94 6.46 -10.75 -17.85
C SER A 94 6.55 -10.36 -16.37
N ILE A 95 6.74 -11.34 -15.49
CA ILE A 95 6.98 -11.10 -14.05
C ILE A 95 8.17 -10.17 -13.84
N ALA A 96 9.28 -10.40 -14.56
CA ALA A 96 10.47 -9.56 -14.45
C ALA A 96 10.21 -8.10 -14.84
N GLU A 97 9.43 -7.86 -15.88
CA GLU A 97 9.03 -6.51 -16.30
C GLU A 97 8.11 -5.84 -15.28
N GLU A 98 7.23 -6.59 -14.60
CA GLU A 98 6.39 -6.03 -13.52
C GLU A 98 7.25 -5.61 -12.31
N VAL A 99 8.23 -6.42 -11.94
CA VAL A 99 9.18 -6.06 -10.87
C VAL A 99 9.99 -4.84 -11.26
N GLU A 100 10.47 -4.73 -12.51
CA GLU A 100 11.19 -3.56 -12.99
C GLU A 100 10.32 -2.31 -12.97
N LYS A 101 9.08 -2.39 -13.45
CA LYS A 101 8.11 -1.27 -13.38
C LYS A 101 7.87 -0.82 -11.94
N MET A 102 7.69 -1.74 -11.02
CA MET A 102 7.54 -1.43 -9.59
C MET A 102 8.77 -0.71 -9.05
N VAL A 103 9.98 -1.19 -9.32
CA VAL A 103 11.23 -0.54 -8.88
C VAL A 103 11.32 0.90 -9.41
N TRP A 104 11.00 1.11 -10.69
CA TRP A 104 10.98 2.46 -11.28
C TRP A 104 9.91 3.35 -10.64
N ALA A 105 8.70 2.84 -10.42
CA ALA A 105 7.64 3.60 -9.77
C ALA A 105 8.09 4.12 -8.39
N ILE A 106 8.71 3.26 -7.58
CA ILE A 106 9.21 3.61 -6.25
C ILE A 106 10.36 4.63 -6.34
N ARG A 107 11.29 4.46 -7.26
CA ARG A 107 12.37 5.43 -7.49
C ARG A 107 11.87 6.82 -7.88
N TRP A 108 10.71 6.89 -8.54
CA TRP A 108 10.04 8.13 -8.91
C TRP A 108 9.05 8.64 -7.86
N GLY A 109 9.00 8.02 -6.68
CA GLY A 109 8.29 8.55 -5.53
C GLY A 109 6.93 7.92 -5.25
N ALA A 110 6.66 6.72 -5.77
CA ALA A 110 5.48 5.98 -5.36
C ALA A 110 5.59 5.55 -3.89
N ASP A 111 4.58 5.86 -3.11
CA ASP A 111 4.46 5.48 -1.69
C ASP A 111 3.72 4.16 -1.50
N THR A 112 2.90 3.78 -2.48
CA THR A 112 2.19 2.50 -2.57
C THR A 112 2.18 2.03 -4.01
N VAL A 113 2.01 0.73 -4.22
CA VAL A 113 1.86 0.14 -5.55
C VAL A 113 0.59 -0.72 -5.57
N MET A 114 -0.20 -0.59 -6.64
CA MET A 114 -1.32 -1.49 -6.92
C MET A 114 -0.92 -2.48 -8.02
N ASP A 115 -0.97 -3.76 -7.71
CA ASP A 115 -0.89 -4.83 -8.70
C ASP A 115 -2.28 -5.09 -9.30
N LEU A 116 -2.46 -4.64 -10.53
CA LEU A 116 -3.69 -4.78 -11.31
C LEU A 116 -3.61 -5.93 -12.31
N SER A 117 -2.79 -6.95 -12.05
CA SER A 117 -2.61 -8.09 -12.93
C SER A 117 -3.92 -8.79 -13.25
N THR A 118 -4.14 -9.02 -14.54
CA THR A 118 -5.32 -9.71 -15.10
C THR A 118 -4.93 -10.91 -15.98
N GLY A 119 -3.64 -11.16 -16.14
CA GLY A 119 -3.09 -12.25 -16.94
C GLY A 119 -3.15 -13.60 -16.22
N LYS A 120 -2.23 -14.48 -16.58
CA LYS A 120 -2.01 -15.75 -15.88
C LYS A 120 -0.97 -15.60 -14.79
N HIS A 121 -0.99 -16.53 -13.83
CA HIS A 121 0.00 -16.57 -12.74
C HIS A 121 -0.02 -15.32 -11.85
N ILE A 122 -1.21 -14.81 -11.54
CA ILE A 122 -1.38 -13.59 -10.72
C ILE A 122 -0.74 -13.79 -9.34
N HIS A 123 -0.94 -14.93 -8.69
CA HIS A 123 -0.34 -15.25 -7.40
C HIS A 123 1.20 -15.23 -7.46
N GLU A 124 1.80 -15.87 -8.46
CA GLU A 124 3.26 -15.92 -8.62
C GLU A 124 3.83 -14.54 -8.95
N THR A 125 3.18 -13.79 -9.84
CA THR A 125 3.56 -12.41 -10.18
C THR A 125 3.60 -11.53 -8.94
N ARG A 126 2.54 -11.58 -8.12
CA ARG A 126 2.44 -10.82 -6.87
C ARG A 126 3.52 -11.22 -5.86
N GLU A 127 3.84 -12.52 -5.75
CA GLU A 127 4.92 -12.97 -4.86
C GLU A 127 6.26 -12.33 -5.23
N TRP A 128 6.62 -12.31 -6.50
CA TRP A 128 7.83 -11.66 -6.96
C TRP A 128 7.82 -10.15 -6.75
N ILE A 129 6.68 -9.49 -7.00
CA ILE A 129 6.51 -8.07 -6.73
C ILE A 129 6.72 -7.81 -5.24
N MET A 130 6.07 -8.56 -4.38
CA MET A 130 6.07 -8.36 -2.93
C MET A 130 7.44 -8.55 -2.31
N ARG A 131 8.14 -9.63 -2.68
CA ARG A 131 9.51 -9.91 -2.17
C ARG A 131 10.57 -8.89 -2.63
N ASN A 132 10.23 -8.00 -3.55
CA ASN A 132 11.13 -6.94 -4.03
C ASN A 132 10.60 -5.53 -3.72
N CYS A 133 9.52 -5.39 -2.98
CA CYS A 133 8.81 -4.13 -2.77
C CYS A 133 8.92 -3.65 -1.32
N PRO A 134 9.49 -2.45 -1.06
CA PRO A 134 9.54 -1.88 0.28
C PRO A 134 8.30 -1.03 0.65
N VAL A 135 7.30 -0.97 -0.22
CA VAL A 135 6.07 -0.20 0.02
C VAL A 135 4.84 -1.11 0.05
N PRO A 136 3.74 -0.70 0.68
CA PRO A 136 2.52 -1.50 0.70
C PRO A 136 2.00 -1.80 -0.71
N ILE A 137 1.57 -3.06 -0.91
CA ILE A 137 0.96 -3.53 -2.14
C ILE A 137 -0.55 -3.60 -1.96
N GLY A 138 -1.27 -3.00 -2.90
CA GLY A 138 -2.71 -3.20 -3.06
C GLY A 138 -3.00 -4.11 -4.24
N THR A 139 -4.16 -4.75 -4.24
CA THR A 139 -4.59 -5.70 -5.27
C THR A 139 -6.05 -5.50 -5.64
N VAL A 140 -6.50 -6.23 -6.65
CA VAL A 140 -7.92 -6.37 -7.02
C VAL A 140 -8.29 -7.86 -6.96
N PRO A 141 -8.72 -8.38 -5.80
CA PRO A 141 -8.90 -9.82 -5.57
C PRO A 141 -9.81 -10.52 -6.57
N ILE A 142 -10.81 -9.80 -7.12
CA ILE A 142 -11.71 -10.39 -8.11
C ILE A 142 -11.00 -10.77 -9.40
N TYR A 143 -9.87 -10.14 -9.76
CA TYR A 143 -9.12 -10.53 -10.97
C TYR A 143 -8.49 -11.91 -10.80
N GLN A 144 -7.93 -12.21 -9.64
CA GLN A 144 -7.40 -13.54 -9.35
C GLN A 144 -8.53 -14.57 -9.19
N ALA A 145 -9.64 -14.20 -8.58
CA ALA A 145 -10.80 -15.08 -8.51
C ALA A 145 -11.32 -15.43 -9.91
N LEU A 146 -11.35 -14.49 -10.84
CA LEU A 146 -11.70 -14.73 -12.24
C LEU A 146 -10.67 -15.61 -12.97
N GLU A 147 -9.38 -15.45 -12.68
CA GLU A 147 -8.35 -16.35 -13.23
C GLU A 147 -8.61 -17.81 -12.85
N LYS A 148 -8.98 -18.05 -11.58
CA LYS A 148 -9.26 -19.41 -11.05
C LYS A 148 -10.41 -20.10 -11.79
N VAL A 149 -11.35 -19.34 -12.33
CA VAL A 149 -12.49 -19.86 -13.15
C VAL A 149 -12.29 -19.63 -14.64
N ASN A 150 -11.06 -19.40 -15.10
CA ASN A 150 -10.74 -19.16 -16.51
C ASN A 150 -11.56 -18.03 -17.16
N GLY A 151 -11.85 -16.98 -16.39
CA GLY A 151 -12.56 -15.80 -16.85
C GLY A 151 -14.09 -15.92 -16.92
N LYS A 152 -14.66 -17.03 -16.46
CA LYS A 152 -16.11 -17.25 -16.48
C LYS A 152 -16.77 -16.68 -15.24
N ALA A 153 -17.26 -15.47 -15.33
CA ALA A 153 -17.84 -14.74 -14.21
C ALA A 153 -19.04 -15.46 -13.56
N GLU A 154 -19.79 -16.24 -14.35
CA GLU A 154 -20.92 -17.05 -13.87
C GLU A 154 -20.51 -18.22 -12.98
N GLU A 155 -19.24 -18.62 -13.00
CA GLU A 155 -18.70 -19.68 -12.13
C GLU A 155 -18.14 -19.13 -10.80
N LEU A 156 -18.11 -17.79 -10.61
CA LEU A 156 -17.66 -17.18 -9.35
C LEU A 156 -18.64 -17.47 -8.22
N THR A 157 -18.10 -17.90 -7.08
CA THR A 157 -18.85 -18.08 -5.85
C THR A 157 -18.30 -17.17 -4.74
N TRP A 158 -19.11 -16.96 -3.71
CA TRP A 158 -18.69 -16.24 -2.52
C TRP A 158 -17.45 -16.87 -1.85
N GLU A 159 -17.44 -18.21 -1.77
CA GLU A 159 -16.36 -18.98 -1.16
C GLU A 159 -15.04 -18.75 -1.91
N MET A 160 -15.06 -18.80 -3.24
CA MET A 160 -13.87 -18.55 -4.06
C MET A 160 -13.33 -17.14 -3.86
N PHE A 161 -14.22 -16.14 -3.81
CA PHE A 161 -13.82 -14.76 -3.55
C PHE A 161 -13.22 -14.60 -2.15
N ARG A 162 -13.90 -15.11 -1.12
CA ARG A 162 -13.41 -15.13 0.27
C ARG A 162 -12.03 -15.78 0.37
N ASP A 163 -11.87 -16.96 -0.21
CA ASP A 163 -10.62 -17.73 -0.12
C ASP A 163 -9.49 -17.04 -0.88
N THR A 164 -9.79 -16.33 -1.97
CA THR A 164 -8.82 -15.49 -2.67
C THR A 164 -8.37 -14.30 -1.81
N VAL A 165 -9.27 -13.62 -1.12
CA VAL A 165 -8.92 -12.52 -0.19
C VAL A 165 -8.04 -13.02 0.96
N ILE A 166 -8.36 -14.21 1.50
CA ILE A 166 -7.54 -14.83 2.56
C ILE A 166 -6.15 -15.17 2.03
N GLU A 167 -6.05 -15.78 0.86
CA GLU A 167 -4.78 -16.12 0.19
C GLU A 167 -3.91 -14.87 -0.02
N GLU A 168 -4.48 -13.77 -0.50
CA GLU A 168 -3.75 -12.53 -0.69
C GLU A 168 -3.25 -11.94 0.64
N ALA A 169 -4.08 -11.98 1.68
CA ALA A 169 -3.68 -11.52 3.01
C ALA A 169 -2.58 -12.41 3.62
N GLU A 170 -2.64 -13.73 3.43
CA GLU A 170 -1.59 -14.66 3.87
C GLU A 170 -0.28 -14.47 3.10
N GLN A 171 -0.37 -14.06 1.84
CA GLN A 171 0.79 -13.74 1.02
C GLN A 171 1.47 -12.42 1.44
N GLY A 172 0.72 -11.46 2.02
CA GLY A 172 1.27 -10.21 2.54
C GLY A 172 0.62 -8.91 2.05
N VAL A 173 -0.50 -9.01 1.33
CA VAL A 173 -1.28 -7.83 0.86
C VAL A 173 -1.91 -7.08 2.02
#